data_3928ef87b198b0da4a1717bbe6689059
#
_entry.id   3928ef87b198b0da4a1717bbe6689059
#
_cell.length_a   1.000
_cell.length_b   1.000
_cell.length_c   1.000
_cell.angle_alpha   90.00
_cell.angle_beta   90.00
_cell.angle_gamma   90.00
#
_symmetry.space_group_name_H-M   'P 1'
#
loop_
_entity.id
_entity.type
_entity.pdbx_description
1 polymer ?
#
loop_
_entity_poly.entity_id
_entity_poly.type
_entity_poly.pdbx_seq_one_letter_code
_entity_poly.pdbx_strand_id
1 'polypeptide(L)'
;MQITIREPGSAITHFIGMMMAIIAATPLMVKAAVGSGAISCFALAIFIGSMVALYGASAIYHSVTVRDGILKIFRKLDHMMIFVLIAGSYTPVCLVILDAKSGYTLLAVVWGIAIIGMITKACWITCPKWFSSAIYISMGWVCLSVFGSLWNTLSRGAFLWLLAGGIIYTVGGVIYALKLPIFNSKHKNFGSHEIFHLFVMGGSICHFIFMYLYVA
;
A
#
# COMPACT_ATOMS: atom_id res chain seq x y z
N MET A 1 13.03 -20.24 -26.04
CA MET A 1 13.21 -18.94 -25.39
C MET A 1 13.04 -19.18 -23.89
N GLN A 2 14.10 -19.18 -23.09
CA GLN A 2 13.97 -19.31 -21.64
C GLN A 2 13.48 -17.97 -21.11
N ILE A 3 12.29 -17.94 -20.53
CA ILE A 3 11.75 -16.77 -19.82
C ILE A 3 12.49 -16.72 -18.48
N THR A 4 13.48 -15.87 -18.36
CA THR A 4 14.18 -15.64 -17.08
C THR A 4 13.51 -14.49 -16.35
N ILE A 5 12.89 -14.79 -15.20
CA ILE A 5 12.36 -13.76 -14.27
C ILE A 5 13.54 -13.10 -13.59
N ARG A 6 13.63 -11.77 -13.61
CA ARG A 6 14.77 -11.01 -13.10
C ARG A 6 14.96 -11.17 -11.60
N GLU A 7 13.91 -11.04 -10.82
CA GLU A 7 13.90 -11.11 -9.34
C GLU A 7 12.71 -11.97 -8.89
N PRO A 8 12.85 -13.33 -8.93
CA PRO A 8 11.70 -14.25 -8.79
C PRO A 8 10.95 -14.10 -7.45
N GLY A 9 11.67 -13.93 -6.34
CA GLY A 9 11.07 -13.80 -5.01
C GLY A 9 10.14 -12.57 -4.92
N SER A 10 10.64 -11.42 -5.36
CA SER A 10 9.88 -10.16 -5.39
C SER A 10 8.71 -10.23 -6.37
N ALA A 11 8.92 -10.79 -7.57
CA ALA A 11 7.89 -10.94 -8.58
C ALA A 11 6.73 -11.83 -8.10
N ILE A 12 7.04 -13.01 -7.55
CA ILE A 12 6.02 -13.98 -7.10
C ILE A 12 5.23 -13.45 -5.92
N THR A 13 5.88 -12.86 -4.92
CA THR A 13 5.19 -12.33 -3.73
C THR A 13 4.13 -11.30 -4.12
N HIS A 14 4.49 -10.31 -4.93
CA HIS A 14 3.52 -9.29 -5.34
C HIS A 14 2.54 -9.77 -6.43
N PHE A 15 2.91 -10.74 -7.27
CA PHE A 15 1.94 -11.39 -8.15
C PHE A 15 0.83 -12.10 -7.34
N ILE A 16 1.20 -12.83 -6.29
CA ILE A 16 0.23 -13.45 -5.36
C ILE A 16 -0.63 -12.36 -4.71
N GLY A 17 -0.02 -11.26 -4.22
CA GLY A 17 -0.74 -10.12 -3.64
C GLY A 17 -1.74 -9.50 -4.60
N MET A 18 -1.38 -9.34 -5.88
CA MET A 18 -2.28 -8.84 -6.93
C MET A 18 -3.47 -9.79 -7.14
N MET A 19 -3.21 -11.09 -7.26
CA MET A 19 -4.28 -12.08 -7.44
C MET A 19 -5.23 -12.12 -6.24
N MET A 20 -4.69 -12.06 -5.02
CA MET A 20 -5.50 -11.97 -3.80
C MET A 20 -6.37 -10.70 -3.80
N ALA A 21 -5.83 -9.55 -4.18
CA ALA A 21 -6.59 -8.30 -4.26
C ALA A 21 -7.70 -8.35 -5.31
N ILE A 22 -7.44 -8.93 -6.49
CA ILE A 22 -8.45 -9.12 -7.55
C ILE A 22 -9.57 -10.03 -7.07
N ILE A 23 -9.25 -11.17 -6.46
CA ILE A 23 -10.26 -12.11 -5.92
C ILE A 23 -11.06 -11.46 -4.81
N ALA A 24 -10.40 -10.74 -3.90
CA ALA A 24 -11.03 -10.06 -2.78
C ALA A 24 -11.87 -8.83 -3.19
N ALA A 25 -11.65 -8.27 -4.38
CA ALA A 25 -12.43 -7.15 -4.90
C ALA A 25 -13.91 -7.49 -5.05
N THR A 26 -14.23 -8.68 -5.56
CA THR A 26 -15.63 -9.09 -5.80
C THR A 26 -16.46 -9.10 -4.52
N PRO A 27 -16.13 -9.86 -3.45
CA PRO A 27 -16.92 -9.86 -2.23
C PRO A 27 -16.95 -8.49 -1.54
N LEU A 28 -15.87 -7.70 -1.61
CA LEU A 28 -15.82 -6.34 -1.05
C LEU A 28 -16.83 -5.44 -1.76
N MET A 29 -16.80 -5.41 -3.09
CA MET A 29 -17.64 -4.51 -3.88
C MET A 29 -19.11 -4.93 -3.85
N VAL A 30 -19.40 -6.24 -3.83
CA VAL A 30 -20.77 -6.74 -3.69
C VAL A 30 -21.34 -6.32 -2.33
N LYS A 31 -20.59 -6.51 -1.25
CA LYS A 31 -21.03 -6.11 0.10
C LYS A 31 -21.29 -4.62 0.18
N ALA A 32 -20.37 -3.79 -0.34
CA ALA A 32 -20.51 -2.34 -0.37
C ALA A 32 -21.73 -1.88 -1.19
N ALA A 33 -21.99 -2.51 -2.34
CA ALA A 33 -23.11 -2.16 -3.19
C ALA A 33 -24.48 -2.48 -2.56
N VAL A 34 -24.54 -3.54 -1.74
CA VAL A 34 -25.79 -3.94 -1.05
C VAL A 34 -26.00 -3.15 0.24
N GLY A 35 -24.92 -2.84 0.98
CA GLY A 35 -25.01 -2.34 2.37
C GLY A 35 -24.71 -0.86 2.57
N SER A 36 -23.85 -0.24 1.77
CA SER A 36 -23.16 0.99 2.21
C SER A 36 -23.31 2.22 1.27
N GLY A 37 -23.94 2.07 0.13
CA GLY A 37 -24.23 3.18 -0.80
C GLY A 37 -23.05 3.60 -1.70
N ALA A 38 -23.30 4.57 -2.59
CA ALA A 38 -22.41 4.93 -3.70
C ALA A 38 -21.04 5.46 -3.24
N ILE A 39 -20.99 6.26 -2.17
CA ILE A 39 -19.74 6.85 -1.66
C ILE A 39 -18.81 5.75 -1.12
N SER A 40 -19.35 4.79 -0.38
CA SER A 40 -18.57 3.63 0.10
C SER A 40 -18.07 2.78 -1.05
N CYS A 41 -18.91 2.49 -2.04
CA CYS A 41 -18.48 1.78 -3.25
C CYS A 41 -17.32 2.51 -3.95
N PHE A 42 -17.44 3.81 -4.17
CA PHE A 42 -16.39 4.61 -4.79
C PHE A 42 -15.08 4.57 -3.99
N ALA A 43 -15.18 4.82 -2.69
CA ALA A 43 -14.01 4.83 -1.80
C ALA A 43 -13.32 3.47 -1.72
N LEU A 44 -14.08 2.39 -1.61
CA LEU A 44 -13.56 1.03 -1.57
C LEU A 44 -13.02 0.57 -2.93
N ALA A 45 -13.56 1.05 -4.05
CA ALA A 45 -13.00 0.84 -5.37
C ALA A 45 -11.61 1.48 -5.51
N ILE A 46 -11.42 2.70 -4.97
CA ILE A 46 -10.09 3.35 -4.92
C ILE A 46 -9.12 2.53 -4.07
N PHE A 47 -9.54 2.06 -2.89
CA PHE A 47 -8.72 1.24 -2.02
C PHE A 47 -8.27 -0.06 -2.71
N ILE A 48 -9.20 -0.89 -3.18
CA ILE A 48 -8.86 -2.18 -3.78
C ILE A 48 -8.10 -1.99 -5.11
N GLY A 49 -8.46 -0.97 -5.89
CA GLY A 49 -7.77 -0.60 -7.12
C GLY A 49 -6.32 -0.18 -6.87
N SER A 50 -6.05 0.53 -5.77
CA SER A 50 -4.69 0.90 -5.38
C SER A 50 -3.82 -0.30 -4.99
N MET A 51 -4.41 -1.33 -4.35
CA MET A 51 -3.72 -2.60 -4.06
C MET A 51 -3.35 -3.33 -5.36
N VAL A 52 -4.30 -3.47 -6.29
CA VAL A 52 -4.06 -4.12 -7.59
C VAL A 52 -2.99 -3.36 -8.38
N ALA A 53 -3.05 -2.02 -8.38
CA ALA A 53 -2.08 -1.18 -9.09
C ALA A 53 -0.66 -1.32 -8.51
N LEU A 54 -0.50 -1.28 -7.19
CA LEU A 54 0.80 -1.47 -6.55
C LEU A 54 1.37 -2.86 -6.84
N TYR A 55 0.61 -3.90 -6.53
CA TYR A 55 1.10 -5.26 -6.68
C TYR A 55 1.37 -5.61 -8.14
N GLY A 56 0.52 -5.14 -9.07
CA GLY A 56 0.72 -5.32 -10.50
C GLY A 56 1.96 -4.61 -11.03
N ALA A 57 2.15 -3.32 -10.69
CA ALA A 57 3.33 -2.55 -11.08
C ALA A 57 4.62 -3.19 -10.56
N SER A 58 4.60 -3.63 -9.31
CA SER A 58 5.74 -4.28 -8.68
C SER A 58 6.03 -5.66 -9.28
N ALA A 59 5.03 -6.51 -9.46
CA ALA A 59 5.19 -7.81 -10.10
C ALA A 59 5.79 -7.67 -11.51
N ILE A 60 5.31 -6.71 -12.30
CA ILE A 60 5.85 -6.43 -13.63
C ILE A 60 7.31 -5.98 -13.53
N TYR A 61 7.61 -4.97 -12.69
CA TYR A 61 8.96 -4.44 -12.53
C TYR A 61 9.98 -5.54 -12.18
N HIS A 62 9.63 -6.44 -11.27
CA HIS A 62 10.50 -7.52 -10.82
C HIS A 62 10.56 -8.71 -11.79
N SER A 63 9.58 -8.87 -12.67
CA SER A 63 9.53 -9.98 -13.64
C SER A 63 10.30 -9.70 -14.93
N VAL A 64 10.25 -8.45 -15.45
CA VAL A 64 10.70 -8.15 -16.80
C VAL A 64 12.22 -7.98 -16.90
N THR A 65 12.80 -8.51 -17.99
CA THR A 65 14.17 -8.27 -18.40
C THR A 65 14.13 -7.46 -19.70
N VAL A 66 14.29 -6.14 -19.57
CA VAL A 66 14.18 -5.16 -20.67
C VAL A 66 15.34 -4.16 -20.60
N ARG A 67 15.47 -3.28 -21.62
CA ARG A 67 16.51 -2.24 -21.67
C ARG A 67 16.43 -1.35 -20.44
N ASP A 68 17.57 -0.86 -19.93
CA ASP A 68 17.68 -0.05 -18.70
C ASP A 68 16.74 1.16 -18.67
N GLY A 69 16.54 1.84 -19.80
CA GLY A 69 15.61 2.97 -19.88
C GLY A 69 14.17 2.60 -19.57
N ILE A 70 13.69 1.47 -20.09
CA ILE A 70 12.34 0.94 -19.85
C ILE A 70 12.25 0.40 -18.41
N LEU A 71 13.28 -0.30 -17.96
CA LEU A 71 13.34 -0.81 -16.58
C LEU A 71 13.26 0.32 -15.57
N LYS A 72 13.90 1.47 -15.84
CA LYS A 72 13.82 2.66 -15.00
C LYS A 72 12.39 3.22 -14.90
N ILE A 73 11.60 3.14 -15.98
CA ILE A 73 10.18 3.54 -15.97
C ILE A 73 9.38 2.61 -15.07
N PHE A 74 9.50 1.29 -15.21
CA PHE A 74 8.82 0.33 -14.33
C PHE A 74 9.21 0.50 -12.88
N ARG A 75 10.49 0.76 -12.58
CA ARG A 75 10.94 1.08 -11.22
C ARG A 75 10.29 2.34 -10.66
N LYS A 76 10.12 3.38 -11.47
CA LYS A 76 9.41 4.60 -11.04
C LYS A 76 7.95 4.28 -10.72
N LEU A 77 7.26 3.55 -11.60
CA LEU A 77 5.86 3.16 -11.39
C LEU A 77 5.69 2.33 -10.12
N ASP A 78 6.51 1.30 -9.91
CA ASP A 78 6.50 0.49 -8.70
C ASP A 78 6.59 1.35 -7.43
N HIS A 79 7.56 2.28 -7.35
CA HIS A 79 7.72 3.14 -6.18
C HIS A 79 6.63 4.22 -6.06
N MET A 80 6.06 4.69 -7.16
CA MET A 80 4.96 5.66 -7.14
C MET A 80 3.67 5.03 -6.62
N MET A 81 3.41 3.76 -6.96
CA MET A 81 2.21 3.05 -6.52
C MET A 81 2.17 2.82 -5.00
N ILE A 82 3.30 2.91 -4.29
CA ILE A 82 3.30 2.88 -2.82
C ILE A 82 2.52 4.08 -2.26
N PHE A 83 2.74 5.28 -2.81
CA PHE A 83 1.98 6.47 -2.43
C PHE A 83 0.49 6.33 -2.72
N VAL A 84 0.17 5.73 -3.88
CA VAL A 84 -1.22 5.47 -4.28
C VAL A 84 -1.89 4.48 -3.34
N LEU A 85 -1.20 3.42 -2.91
CA LEU A 85 -1.74 2.47 -1.93
C LEU A 85 -2.00 3.14 -0.58
N ILE A 86 -1.05 3.95 -0.08
CA ILE A 86 -1.23 4.63 1.19
C ILE A 86 -2.45 5.58 1.09
N ALA A 87 -2.51 6.44 0.07
CA ALA A 87 -3.63 7.37 -0.12
C ALA A 87 -4.96 6.64 -0.35
N GLY A 88 -4.94 5.56 -1.14
CA GLY A 88 -6.09 4.69 -1.37
C GLY A 88 -6.63 4.06 -0.10
N SER A 89 -5.74 3.66 0.83
CA SER A 89 -6.14 3.11 2.14
C SER A 89 -6.79 4.16 3.06
N TYR A 90 -6.40 5.42 2.94
CA TYR A 90 -7.05 6.53 3.67
C TYR A 90 -8.43 6.88 3.11
N THR A 91 -8.64 6.71 1.82
CA THR A 91 -9.84 7.21 1.11
C THR A 91 -11.16 6.74 1.74
N PRO A 92 -11.37 5.44 2.06
CA PRO A 92 -12.60 4.99 2.72
C PRO A 92 -12.76 5.54 4.14
N VAL A 93 -11.68 5.63 4.91
CA VAL A 93 -11.69 6.19 6.26
C VAL A 93 -12.13 7.65 6.22
N CYS A 94 -11.57 8.42 5.28
CA CYS A 94 -11.87 9.85 5.12
C CYS A 94 -13.30 10.12 4.63
N LEU A 95 -13.81 9.31 3.70
CA LEU A 95 -15.11 9.58 3.07
C LEU A 95 -16.29 8.91 3.80
N VAL A 96 -16.06 7.86 4.59
CA VAL A 96 -17.13 7.06 5.17
C VAL A 96 -17.15 7.12 6.69
N ILE A 97 -15.97 7.17 7.34
CA ILE A 97 -15.86 7.05 8.81
C ILE A 97 -15.78 8.40 9.50
N LEU A 98 -14.96 9.32 8.97
CA LEU A 98 -14.75 10.63 9.59
C LEU A 98 -15.88 11.61 9.26
N ASP A 99 -16.07 12.61 10.12
CA ASP A 99 -16.89 13.77 9.79
C ASP A 99 -16.38 14.49 8.53
N ALA A 100 -17.26 15.17 7.81
CA ALA A 100 -16.95 15.77 6.51
C ALA A 100 -15.74 16.71 6.56
N LYS A 101 -15.62 17.54 7.61
CA LYS A 101 -14.53 18.52 7.73
C LYS A 101 -13.19 17.83 7.94
N SER A 102 -13.09 16.94 8.91
CA SER A 102 -11.86 16.18 9.20
C SER A 102 -11.52 15.23 8.05
N GLY A 103 -12.52 14.56 7.49
CA GLY A 103 -12.35 13.61 6.40
C GLY A 103 -11.82 14.25 5.12
N TYR A 104 -12.45 15.33 4.63
CA TYR A 104 -11.98 16.02 3.42
C TYR A 104 -10.63 16.70 3.62
N THR A 105 -10.36 17.24 4.81
CA THR A 105 -9.05 17.84 5.12
C THR A 105 -7.95 16.78 5.08
N LEU A 106 -8.15 15.66 5.77
CA LEU A 106 -7.19 14.57 5.78
C LEU A 106 -6.99 13.97 4.38
N LEU A 107 -8.06 13.77 3.62
CA LEU A 107 -8.03 13.28 2.25
C LEU A 107 -7.16 14.17 1.35
N ALA A 108 -7.40 15.50 1.41
CA ALA A 108 -6.64 16.48 0.64
C ALA A 108 -5.14 16.47 1.03
N VAL A 109 -4.83 16.39 2.33
CA VAL A 109 -3.44 16.31 2.82
C VAL A 109 -2.76 15.05 2.32
N VAL A 110 -3.40 13.88 2.49
CA VAL A 110 -2.79 12.60 2.14
C VAL A 110 -2.60 12.46 0.63
N TRP A 111 -3.59 12.81 -0.20
CA TRP A 111 -3.42 12.81 -1.65
C TRP A 111 -2.44 13.88 -2.14
N GLY A 112 -2.39 15.04 -1.47
CA GLY A 112 -1.38 16.07 -1.73
C GLY A 112 0.05 15.54 -1.51
N ILE A 113 0.30 14.89 -0.36
CA ILE A 113 1.59 14.24 -0.07
C ILE A 113 1.87 13.14 -1.11
N ALA A 114 0.86 12.34 -1.50
CA ALA A 114 1.02 11.29 -2.50
C ALA A 114 1.47 11.86 -3.85
N ILE A 115 0.83 12.92 -4.32
CA ILE A 115 1.18 13.57 -5.60
C ILE A 115 2.62 14.11 -5.55
N ILE A 116 2.98 14.83 -4.48
CA ILE A 116 4.36 15.34 -4.29
C ILE A 116 5.36 14.18 -4.26
N GLY A 117 5.05 13.10 -3.53
CA GLY A 117 5.88 11.91 -3.46
C GLY A 117 6.06 11.21 -4.82
N MET A 118 4.99 11.10 -5.59
CA MET A 118 5.04 10.54 -6.96
C MET A 118 5.90 11.41 -7.88
N ILE A 119 5.76 12.73 -7.85
CA ILE A 119 6.60 13.67 -8.61
C ILE A 119 8.06 13.51 -8.19
N THR A 120 8.33 13.43 -6.89
CA THR A 120 9.69 13.19 -6.37
C THR A 120 10.28 11.90 -6.93
N LYS A 121 9.52 10.79 -6.97
CA LYS A 121 9.98 9.53 -7.55
C LYS A 121 10.13 9.58 -9.06
N ALA A 122 9.28 10.30 -9.75
CA ALA A 122 9.41 10.52 -11.19
C ALA A 122 10.70 11.26 -11.54
N CYS A 123 11.08 12.26 -10.74
CA CYS A 123 12.28 13.07 -10.95
C CYS A 123 13.55 12.43 -10.34
N TRP A 124 13.44 11.86 -9.14
CA TRP A 124 14.59 11.37 -8.36
C TRP A 124 14.39 9.93 -7.87
N ILE A 125 14.37 8.96 -8.79
CA ILE A 125 14.18 7.54 -8.46
C ILE A 125 15.34 6.94 -7.65
N THR A 126 16.53 7.52 -7.75
CA THR A 126 17.75 7.06 -7.08
C THR A 126 17.91 7.58 -5.65
N CYS A 127 16.91 8.29 -5.11
CA CYS A 127 16.98 8.80 -3.74
C CYS A 127 17.23 7.67 -2.72
N PRO A 128 17.90 7.96 -1.60
CA PRO A 128 18.21 6.94 -0.58
C PRO A 128 16.97 6.20 -0.10
N LYS A 129 17.11 4.89 0.17
CA LYS A 129 15.99 4.05 0.64
C LYS A 129 15.40 4.57 1.95
N TRP A 130 16.24 4.99 2.90
CA TRP A 130 15.79 5.55 4.17
C TRP A 130 14.91 6.79 4.00
N PHE A 131 15.26 7.67 3.04
CA PHE A 131 14.47 8.87 2.73
C PHE A 131 13.08 8.52 2.20
N SER A 132 13.01 7.55 1.28
CA SER A 132 11.74 7.05 0.76
C SER A 132 10.88 6.42 1.86
N SER A 133 11.49 5.56 2.68
CA SER A 133 10.79 4.89 3.78
C SER A 133 10.29 5.91 4.83
N ALA A 134 11.09 6.93 5.14
CA ALA A 134 10.66 7.98 6.05
C ALA A 134 9.40 8.70 5.55
N ILE A 135 9.34 9.04 4.25
CA ILE A 135 8.14 9.67 3.67
C ILE A 135 6.95 8.72 3.71
N TYR A 136 7.10 7.45 3.32
CA TYR A 136 6.01 6.48 3.34
C TYR A 136 5.47 6.26 4.76
N ILE A 137 6.36 6.08 5.74
CA ILE A 137 5.98 5.91 7.15
C ILE A 137 5.29 7.17 7.68
N SER A 138 5.88 8.36 7.47
CA SER A 138 5.27 9.61 7.90
C SER A 138 3.89 9.82 7.31
N MET A 139 3.72 9.53 6.01
CA MET A 139 2.42 9.61 5.34
C MET A 139 1.43 8.59 5.94
N GLY A 140 1.88 7.37 6.28
CA GLY A 140 1.04 6.37 6.93
C GLY A 140 0.55 6.80 8.32
N TRP A 141 1.32 7.62 9.04
CA TRP A 141 0.99 8.09 10.39
C TRP A 141 0.32 9.46 10.44
N VAL A 142 -0.01 10.08 9.32
CA VAL A 142 -0.81 11.35 9.29
C VAL A 142 -2.16 11.19 10.00
N CYS A 143 -2.70 9.97 10.08
CA CYS A 143 -3.94 9.65 10.83
C CYS A 143 -3.87 10.03 12.32
N LEU A 144 -2.68 10.21 12.90
CA LEU A 144 -2.53 10.71 14.26
C LEU A 144 -3.13 12.10 14.44
N SER A 145 -3.21 12.93 13.39
CA SER A 145 -3.86 14.24 13.43
C SER A 145 -5.37 14.16 13.72
N VAL A 146 -6.00 13.03 13.45
CA VAL A 146 -7.42 12.75 13.68
C VAL A 146 -7.63 11.58 14.66
N PHE A 147 -6.62 11.27 15.47
CA PHE A 147 -6.65 10.12 16.38
C PHE A 147 -7.87 10.13 17.29
N GLY A 148 -8.20 11.28 17.88
CA GLY A 148 -9.36 11.42 18.78
C GLY A 148 -10.68 11.07 18.08
N SER A 149 -10.86 11.54 16.83
CA SER A 149 -12.05 11.21 16.03
C SER A 149 -12.12 9.72 15.72
N LEU A 150 -11.00 9.10 15.31
CA LEU A 150 -10.94 7.67 15.04
C LEU A 150 -11.23 6.83 16.29
N TRP A 151 -10.65 7.20 17.43
CA TRP A 151 -10.85 6.49 18.69
C TRP A 151 -12.30 6.53 19.15
N ASN A 152 -12.99 7.65 18.98
CA ASN A 152 -14.37 7.83 19.41
C ASN A 152 -15.40 7.23 18.44
N THR A 153 -15.05 7.14 17.13
CA THR A 153 -15.98 6.67 16.09
C THR A 153 -15.87 5.18 15.85
N LEU A 154 -14.65 4.63 15.90
CA LEU A 154 -14.41 3.22 15.59
C LEU A 154 -14.69 2.32 16.80
N SER A 155 -15.27 1.14 16.53
CA SER A 155 -15.26 0.07 17.52
C SER A 155 -13.82 -0.36 17.83
N ARG A 156 -13.59 -0.95 19.01
CA ARG A 156 -12.26 -1.44 19.40
C ARG A 156 -11.67 -2.42 18.36
N GLY A 157 -12.50 -3.32 17.82
CA GLY A 157 -12.07 -4.26 16.79
C GLY A 157 -11.64 -3.56 15.50
N ALA A 158 -12.41 -2.58 15.04
CA ALA A 158 -12.10 -1.77 13.86
C ALA A 158 -10.76 -1.02 14.04
N PHE A 159 -10.60 -0.35 15.18
CA PHE A 159 -9.39 0.39 15.51
C PHE A 159 -8.17 -0.52 15.58
N LEU A 160 -8.28 -1.71 16.17
CA LEU A 160 -7.17 -2.66 16.26
C LEU A 160 -6.72 -3.18 14.89
N TRP A 161 -7.65 -3.46 13.96
CA TRP A 161 -7.28 -3.87 12.59
C TRP A 161 -6.55 -2.75 11.85
N LEU A 162 -7.03 -1.51 11.97
CA LEU A 162 -6.39 -0.35 11.34
C LEU A 162 -4.98 -0.13 11.93
N LEU A 163 -4.84 -0.17 13.25
CA LEU A 163 -3.57 -0.02 13.95
C LEU A 163 -2.58 -1.15 13.61
N ALA A 164 -3.04 -2.41 13.62
CA ALA A 164 -2.21 -3.55 13.28
C ALA A 164 -1.64 -3.43 11.86
N GLY A 165 -2.45 -3.04 10.89
CA GLY A 165 -1.99 -2.77 9.52
C GLY A 165 -0.91 -1.70 9.48
N GLY A 166 -1.11 -0.56 10.16
CA GLY A 166 -0.14 0.52 10.25
C GLY A 166 1.19 0.10 10.89
N ILE A 167 1.14 -0.70 11.96
CA ILE A 167 2.35 -1.25 12.60
C ILE A 167 3.08 -2.21 11.66
N ILE A 168 2.38 -3.13 11.01
CA ILE A 168 2.97 -4.08 10.06
C ILE A 168 3.65 -3.36 8.91
N TYR A 169 3.01 -2.37 8.29
CA TYR A 169 3.61 -1.53 7.26
C TYR A 169 4.86 -0.80 7.76
N THR A 170 4.81 -0.26 8.99
CA THR A 170 5.94 0.44 9.60
C THR A 170 7.14 -0.47 9.79
N VAL A 171 6.93 -1.67 10.36
CA VAL A 171 7.99 -2.68 10.52
C VAL A 171 8.61 -3.04 9.18
N GLY A 172 7.78 -3.29 8.16
CA GLY A 172 8.26 -3.54 6.79
C GLY A 172 9.09 -2.39 6.24
N GLY A 173 8.62 -1.15 6.38
CA GLY A 173 9.33 0.05 5.93
C GLY A 173 10.68 0.24 6.63
N VAL A 174 10.77 -0.07 7.92
CA VAL A 174 12.03 -0.03 8.69
C VAL A 174 13.01 -1.11 8.21
N ILE A 175 12.55 -2.34 8.02
CA ILE A 175 13.39 -3.44 7.48
C ILE A 175 13.95 -3.04 6.11
N TYR A 176 13.13 -2.46 5.24
CA TYR A 176 13.54 -2.00 3.92
C TYR A 176 14.58 -0.86 3.99
N ALA A 177 14.39 0.11 4.92
CA ALA A 177 15.29 1.23 5.11
C ALA A 177 16.68 0.80 5.61
N LEU A 178 16.71 -0.09 6.60
CA LEU A 178 17.92 -0.53 7.28
C LEU A 178 18.75 -1.54 6.47
N LYS A 179 18.17 -2.19 5.44
CA LYS A 179 18.85 -3.20 4.61
C LYS A 179 19.57 -4.24 5.46
N LEU A 180 18.91 -4.76 6.49
CA LEU A 180 19.54 -5.69 7.45
C LEU A 180 20.19 -6.87 6.73
N PRO A 181 21.52 -7.08 6.85
CA PRO A 181 22.25 -8.08 6.09
C PRO A 181 21.95 -9.53 6.51
N ILE A 182 21.30 -9.71 7.66
CA ILE A 182 21.01 -11.02 8.27
C ILE A 182 20.22 -11.93 7.32
N PHE A 183 19.33 -11.38 6.51
CA PHE A 183 18.51 -12.16 5.57
C PHE A 183 19.17 -12.33 4.20
N ASN A 184 19.95 -11.35 3.74
CA ASN A 184 20.60 -11.37 2.43
C ASN A 184 21.81 -12.32 2.35
N SER A 185 22.41 -12.67 3.48
CA SER A 185 23.59 -13.54 3.53
C SER A 185 23.25 -15.04 3.38
N LYS A 186 22.01 -15.44 3.66
CA LYS A 186 21.60 -16.85 3.69
C LYS A 186 20.83 -17.33 2.45
N HIS A 187 20.17 -16.40 1.71
CA HIS A 187 19.27 -16.75 0.60
C HIS A 187 19.47 -15.84 -0.59
N LYS A 188 19.95 -16.39 -1.70
CA LYS A 188 20.25 -15.66 -2.94
C LYS A 188 19.03 -14.93 -3.55
N ASN A 189 17.83 -15.49 -3.38
CA ASN A 189 16.58 -15.02 -4.00
C ASN A 189 15.54 -14.55 -2.97
N PHE A 190 15.89 -14.43 -1.69
CA PHE A 190 14.99 -14.01 -0.64
C PHE A 190 15.75 -13.24 0.44
N GLY A 191 15.54 -11.93 0.48
CA GLY A 191 16.24 -11.02 1.38
C GLY A 191 15.30 -10.00 2.02
N SER A 192 15.88 -8.90 2.51
CA SER A 192 15.12 -7.83 3.18
C SER A 192 14.06 -7.17 2.28
N HIS A 193 14.22 -7.24 0.96
CA HIS A 193 13.25 -6.68 0.02
C HIS A 193 12.01 -7.56 -0.10
N GLU A 194 12.16 -8.87 -0.25
CA GLU A 194 11.05 -9.82 -0.29
C GLU A 194 10.31 -9.87 1.05
N ILE A 195 11.04 -9.76 2.16
CA ILE A 195 10.44 -9.65 3.50
C ILE A 195 9.60 -8.38 3.59
N PHE A 196 10.11 -7.24 3.10
CA PHE A 196 9.32 -6.01 3.00
C PHE A 196 8.02 -6.22 2.21
N HIS A 197 8.05 -6.93 1.07
CA HIS A 197 6.86 -7.27 0.30
C HIS A 197 5.83 -8.04 1.14
N LEU A 198 6.27 -9.02 1.93
CA LEU A 198 5.37 -9.78 2.81
C LEU A 198 4.74 -8.89 3.90
N PHE A 199 5.49 -7.95 4.46
CA PHE A 199 4.95 -6.98 5.41
C PHE A 199 3.94 -6.04 4.75
N VAL A 200 4.19 -5.59 3.51
CA VAL A 200 3.22 -4.79 2.75
C VAL A 200 1.93 -5.58 2.52
N MET A 201 2.02 -6.85 2.13
CA MET A 201 0.85 -7.72 1.98
C MET A 201 0.12 -7.93 3.30
N GLY A 202 0.84 -8.19 4.39
CA GLY A 202 0.26 -8.36 5.73
C GLY A 202 -0.50 -7.11 6.21
N GLY A 203 0.08 -5.92 6.02
CA GLY A 203 -0.59 -4.65 6.31
C GLY A 203 -1.85 -4.45 5.45
N SER A 204 -1.77 -4.77 4.15
CA SER A 204 -2.93 -4.72 3.25
C SER A 204 -4.04 -5.68 3.66
N ILE A 205 -3.71 -6.88 4.12
CA ILE A 205 -4.70 -7.86 4.64
C ILE A 205 -5.42 -7.29 5.86
N CYS A 206 -4.69 -6.70 6.82
CA CYS A 206 -5.32 -6.08 8.00
C CYS A 206 -6.26 -4.93 7.60
N HIS A 207 -5.83 -4.07 6.68
CA HIS A 207 -6.67 -2.99 6.18
C HIS A 207 -7.86 -3.52 5.37
N PHE A 208 -7.68 -4.58 4.57
CA PHE A 208 -8.78 -5.22 3.86
C PHE A 208 -9.84 -5.78 4.83
N ILE A 209 -9.42 -6.45 5.90
CA ILE A 209 -10.35 -6.96 6.93
C ILE A 209 -11.11 -5.79 7.58
N PHE A 210 -10.41 -4.69 7.89
CA PHE A 210 -11.05 -3.48 8.39
C PHE A 210 -12.09 -2.95 7.39
N MET A 211 -11.72 -2.80 6.11
CA MET A 211 -12.64 -2.31 5.08
C MET A 211 -13.85 -3.23 4.88
N TYR A 212 -13.61 -4.54 4.87
CA TYR A 212 -14.67 -5.51 4.66
C TYR A 212 -15.64 -5.62 5.83
N LEU A 213 -15.15 -5.58 7.06
CA LEU A 213 -16.00 -5.77 8.25
C LEU A 213 -16.70 -4.50 8.73
N TYR A 214 -16.09 -3.32 8.53
CA TYR A 214 -16.50 -2.08 9.19
C TYR A 214 -16.81 -0.91 8.25
N VAL A 215 -16.51 -1.03 6.95
CA VAL A 215 -16.74 0.06 5.97
C VAL A 215 -17.71 -0.36 4.87
N ALA A 216 -17.62 -1.63 4.41
CA ALA A 216 -18.46 -2.20 3.34
C ALA A 216 -19.84 -2.64 3.81
#